data_aadb5c2e304a0fb21ac72e641bf9c037
#
_entry.id   aadb5c2e304a0fb21ac72e641bf9c037
#
_cell.length_a   1.000
_cell.length_b   1.000
_cell.length_c   1.000
_cell.angle_alpha   90.00
_cell.angle_beta   90.00
_cell.angle_gamma   90.00
#
_symmetry.space_group_name_H-M   'P 1'
#
loop_
_entity.id
_entity.type
_entity.pdbx_description
1 polymer ?
#
loop_
_entity_poly.entity_id
_entity_poly.type
_entity_poly.pdbx_seq_one_letter_code
_entity_poly.pdbx_strand_id
1 'polypeptide(L)'
;MANFFKEQTLGALRELALRQAALELETRHSEIKPEATGATVQRFEERAADRILIHITSDPATAMLIRRGQRVAEYLRAECFAVYVSRGGDLSNLPVQERELIERHLDFARNLRLETRILYSQDVPGALVEFAHSQKVTHLFVARQSTCFVARFFGQKLLSSVLRLAKDMQIIVVAERRVQNGSHASRES
;
A
#
# COMPACT_ATOMS: atom_id res chain seq x y z
N MET A 1 -26.83 -34.47 -8.21
CA MET A 1 -25.53 -33.80 -7.93
C MET A 1 -25.44 -33.56 -6.44
N ALA A 2 -24.59 -34.31 -5.78
CA ALA A 2 -24.56 -34.44 -4.31
C ALA A 2 -23.87 -33.24 -3.65
N ASN A 3 -24.49 -32.73 -2.59
CA ASN A 3 -24.03 -31.68 -1.71
C ASN A 3 -22.60 -31.89 -1.21
N PHE A 4 -21.63 -31.21 -1.82
CA PHE A 4 -20.22 -31.24 -1.40
C PHE A 4 -19.97 -30.41 -0.10
N PHE A 5 -20.94 -29.65 0.36
CA PHE A 5 -20.86 -28.85 1.57
C PHE A 5 -21.81 -29.36 2.65
N LYS A 6 -21.45 -30.49 3.27
CA LYS A 6 -22.09 -30.84 4.53
C LYS A 6 -21.50 -29.98 5.65
N GLU A 7 -22.33 -29.44 6.55
CA GLU A 7 -21.92 -28.63 7.69
C GLU A 7 -20.79 -29.28 8.53
N GLN A 8 -20.81 -30.61 8.61
CA GLN A 8 -19.77 -31.40 9.25
C GLN A 8 -18.40 -31.25 8.57
N THR A 9 -18.36 -31.15 7.22
CA THR A 9 -17.11 -30.99 6.46
C THR A 9 -16.53 -29.58 6.66
N LEU A 10 -17.38 -28.56 6.72
CA LEU A 10 -16.96 -27.17 7.01
C LEU A 10 -16.47 -27.01 8.45
N GLY A 11 -17.08 -27.70 9.41
CA GLY A 11 -16.63 -27.76 10.80
C GLY A 11 -15.23 -28.39 10.92
N ALA A 12 -15.02 -29.52 10.26
CA ALA A 12 -13.73 -30.21 10.24
C ALA A 12 -12.62 -29.38 9.57
N LEU A 13 -12.93 -28.71 8.47
CA LEU A 13 -11.99 -27.81 7.79
C LEU A 13 -11.62 -26.59 8.64
N ARG A 14 -12.58 -26.04 9.37
CA ARG A 14 -12.34 -24.93 10.30
C ARG A 14 -11.46 -25.36 11.46
N GLU A 15 -11.70 -26.55 12.02
CA GLU A 15 -10.89 -27.10 13.11
C GLU A 15 -9.46 -27.39 12.64
N LEU A 16 -9.29 -27.97 11.44
CA LEU A 16 -7.98 -28.19 10.83
C LEU A 16 -7.22 -26.87 10.59
N ALA A 17 -7.89 -25.84 10.09
CA ALA A 17 -7.29 -24.54 9.86
C ALA A 17 -6.83 -23.88 11.18
N LEU A 18 -7.65 -23.99 12.26
CA LEU A 18 -7.28 -23.49 13.58
C LEU A 18 -6.11 -24.27 14.19
N ARG A 19 -6.09 -25.60 14.01
CA ARG A 19 -4.97 -26.45 14.44
C ARG A 19 -3.68 -26.13 13.70
N GLN A 20 -3.76 -25.92 12.39
CA GLN A 20 -2.61 -25.52 11.58
C GLN A 20 -2.06 -24.17 12.02
N ALA A 21 -2.92 -23.19 12.23
CA ALA A 21 -2.53 -21.88 12.74
C ALA A 21 -1.88 -21.94 14.14
N ALA A 22 -2.39 -22.79 15.03
CA ALA A 22 -1.80 -23.00 16.35
C ALA A 22 -0.41 -23.65 16.25
N LEU A 23 -0.24 -24.68 15.40
CA LEU A 23 1.04 -25.33 15.15
C LEU A 23 2.09 -24.38 14.53
N GLU A 24 1.67 -23.49 13.62
CA GLU A 24 2.56 -22.48 13.06
C GLU A 24 2.99 -21.43 14.08
N LEU A 25 2.12 -21.10 15.03
CA LEU A 25 2.45 -20.23 16.15
C LEU A 25 3.43 -20.92 17.10
N GLU A 26 3.23 -22.21 17.42
CA GLU A 26 4.12 -22.99 18.28
C GLU A 26 5.49 -23.22 17.63
N THR A 27 5.56 -23.52 16.34
CA THR A 27 6.83 -23.68 15.61
C THR A 27 7.64 -22.38 15.57
N ARG A 28 6.98 -21.24 15.40
CA ARG A 28 7.65 -19.94 15.50
C ARG A 28 8.12 -19.61 16.92
N HIS A 29 7.48 -20.15 17.93
CA HIS A 29 7.91 -20.00 19.33
C HIS A 29 9.04 -20.96 19.72
N SER A 30 9.12 -22.15 19.10
CA SER A 30 10.15 -23.15 19.42
C SER A 30 11.51 -22.93 18.71
N GLU A 31 11.57 -22.11 17.66
CA GLU A 31 12.83 -21.69 17.06
C GLU A 31 13.58 -20.59 17.84
N ILE A 32 12.95 -20.06 18.89
CA ILE A 32 13.60 -19.11 19.81
C ILE A 32 14.17 -19.92 20.97
N LYS A 33 15.45 -20.30 20.90
CA LYS A 33 16.21 -20.86 22.04
C LYS A 33 16.06 -19.95 23.26
N PRO A 34 15.71 -20.51 24.45
CA PRO A 34 15.63 -19.73 25.68
C PRO A 34 17.03 -19.52 26.25
N GLU A 35 17.73 -18.49 25.81
CA GLU A 35 18.85 -17.96 26.58
C GLU A 35 18.67 -16.46 26.80
N ALA A 36 18.62 -16.12 28.09
CA ALA A 36 18.57 -14.79 28.70
C ALA A 36 17.19 -14.25 29.09
N THR A 37 16.86 -14.57 30.30
CA THR A 37 15.87 -13.94 31.18
C THR A 37 16.00 -12.41 31.13
N GLY A 38 14.95 -11.71 30.74
CA GLY A 38 14.82 -10.25 30.91
C GLY A 38 14.79 -9.40 29.63
N ALA A 39 15.30 -9.88 28.51
CA ALA A 39 15.37 -9.11 27.25
C ALA A 39 14.20 -9.40 26.28
N THR A 40 13.37 -10.40 26.57
CA THR A 40 12.38 -10.93 25.62
C THR A 40 11.10 -10.10 25.58
N VAL A 41 10.71 -9.48 26.69
CA VAL A 41 9.50 -8.64 26.74
C VAL A 41 9.73 -7.31 26.03
N GLN A 42 10.92 -6.72 26.15
CA GLN A 42 11.27 -5.49 25.44
C GLN A 42 11.41 -5.66 23.91
N ARG A 43 11.75 -6.86 23.43
CA ARG A 43 11.88 -7.13 21.99
C ARG A 43 10.54 -7.22 21.25
N PHE A 44 9.43 -7.44 21.93
CA PHE A 44 8.10 -7.38 21.33
C PHE A 44 7.56 -5.95 21.25
N GLU A 45 8.03 -5.06 22.10
CA GLU A 45 7.68 -3.62 22.04
C GLU A 45 8.59 -2.84 21.08
N GLU A 46 9.77 -3.34 20.74
CA GLU A 46 10.72 -2.76 19.77
C GLU A 46 10.56 -3.24 18.32
N ARG A 47 9.55 -4.03 17.98
CA ARG A 47 9.12 -4.10 16.58
C ARG A 47 8.57 -2.74 16.27
N ALA A 48 9.42 -1.91 15.63
CA ALA A 48 9.04 -0.60 15.14
C ALA A 48 7.65 -0.74 14.51
N ALA A 49 6.67 -0.03 15.09
CA ALA A 49 5.29 -0.11 14.63
C ALA A 49 5.31 0.09 13.12
N ASP A 50 4.64 -0.78 12.38
CA ASP A 50 4.59 -0.66 10.93
C ASP A 50 4.13 0.73 10.55
N ARG A 51 4.75 1.30 9.52
CA ARG A 51 4.41 2.62 8.99
C ARG A 51 4.24 2.55 7.49
N ILE A 52 3.17 3.12 7.03
CA ILE A 52 2.75 3.04 5.63
C ILE A 52 2.84 4.42 5.00
N LEU A 53 3.46 4.49 3.83
CA LEU A 53 3.46 5.66 2.96
C LEU A 53 2.66 5.38 1.70
N ILE A 54 1.74 6.27 1.35
CA ILE A 54 0.96 6.24 0.11
C ILE A 54 1.37 7.42 -0.75
N HIS A 55 1.90 7.16 -1.94
CA HIS A 55 2.23 8.20 -2.90
C HIS A 55 0.97 8.70 -3.60
N ILE A 56 0.64 9.98 -3.40
CA ILE A 56 -0.47 10.68 -4.03
C ILE A 56 -0.04 11.22 -5.40
N THR A 57 -0.91 11.06 -6.38
CA THR A 57 -0.73 11.61 -7.73
C THR A 57 -2.05 12.18 -8.25
N SER A 58 -2.04 12.85 -9.40
CA SER A 58 -3.26 13.27 -10.11
C SER A 58 -3.99 12.11 -10.83
N ASP A 59 -3.43 10.90 -10.82
CA ASP A 59 -4.05 9.73 -11.45
C ASP A 59 -5.32 9.31 -10.67
N PRO A 60 -6.47 9.10 -11.33
CA PRO A 60 -7.70 8.63 -10.69
C PRO A 60 -7.54 7.32 -9.88
N ALA A 61 -6.61 6.45 -10.27
CA ALA A 61 -6.28 5.23 -9.53
C ALA A 61 -5.75 5.50 -8.11
N THR A 62 -5.30 6.72 -7.82
CA THR A 62 -4.82 7.13 -6.49
C THR A 62 -5.88 6.96 -5.41
N ALA A 63 -7.15 7.20 -5.70
CA ALA A 63 -8.25 6.98 -4.73
C ALA A 63 -8.33 5.51 -4.29
N MET A 64 -8.12 4.56 -5.22
CA MET A 64 -8.08 3.13 -4.89
C MET A 64 -6.81 2.77 -4.10
N LEU A 65 -5.69 3.39 -4.42
CA LEU A 65 -4.43 3.23 -3.69
C LEU A 65 -4.60 3.65 -2.23
N ILE A 66 -5.21 4.81 -1.98
CA ILE A 66 -5.51 5.33 -0.64
C ILE A 66 -6.36 4.33 0.15
N ARG A 67 -7.47 3.83 -0.43
CA ARG A 67 -8.32 2.84 0.24
C ARG A 67 -7.60 1.54 0.58
N ARG A 68 -6.73 1.06 -0.31
CA ARG A 68 -5.96 -0.17 -0.07
C ARG A 68 -4.91 0.03 1.01
N GLY A 69 -4.15 1.13 0.94
CA GLY A 69 -3.16 1.47 1.96
C GLY A 69 -3.79 1.63 3.34
N GLN A 70 -4.94 2.32 3.42
CA GLN A 70 -5.69 2.46 4.67
C GLN A 70 -6.10 1.11 5.27
N ARG A 71 -6.67 0.20 4.47
CA ARG A 71 -7.06 -1.14 4.96
C ARG A 71 -5.88 -1.91 5.53
N VAL A 72 -4.71 -1.81 4.89
CA VAL A 72 -3.49 -2.43 5.39
C VAL A 72 -3.03 -1.76 6.67
N ALA A 73 -3.10 -0.43 6.75
CA ALA A 73 -2.79 0.33 7.96
C ALA A 73 -3.69 -0.07 9.14
N GLU A 74 -4.99 -0.20 8.91
CA GLU A 74 -5.94 -0.66 9.93
C GLU A 74 -5.63 -2.09 10.40
N TYR A 75 -5.34 -2.99 9.46
CA TYR A 75 -5.00 -4.38 9.78
C TYR A 75 -3.71 -4.50 10.58
N LEU A 76 -2.68 -3.75 10.22
CA LEU A 76 -1.37 -3.74 10.90
C LEU A 76 -1.35 -2.82 12.13
N ARG A 77 -2.40 -2.02 12.36
CA ARG A 77 -2.44 -0.93 13.35
C ARG A 77 -1.29 0.06 13.15
N ALA A 78 -0.99 0.34 11.88
CA ALA A 78 0.14 1.15 11.44
C ALA A 78 -0.24 2.62 11.28
N GLU A 79 0.71 3.53 11.54
CA GLU A 79 0.60 4.92 11.10
C GLU A 79 0.64 4.98 9.58
N CYS A 80 -0.18 5.84 8.98
CA CYS A 80 -0.31 5.92 7.53
C CYS A 80 -0.21 7.36 7.03
N PHE A 81 0.75 7.59 6.15
CA PHE A 81 1.05 8.86 5.52
C PHE A 81 0.57 8.87 4.06
N ALA A 82 -0.07 9.95 3.64
CA ALA A 82 -0.44 10.21 2.26
C ALA A 82 0.37 11.40 1.75
N VAL A 83 1.31 11.14 0.84
CA VAL A 83 2.33 12.12 0.44
C VAL A 83 2.24 12.45 -1.03
N TYR A 84 2.13 13.73 -1.36
CA TYR A 84 2.30 14.27 -2.70
C TYR A 84 3.66 14.96 -2.81
N VAL A 85 4.36 14.76 -3.92
CA VAL A 85 5.61 15.48 -4.22
C VAL A 85 5.40 16.43 -5.39
N SER A 86 5.49 17.75 -5.11
CA SER A 86 5.39 18.79 -6.11
C SER A 86 6.76 19.12 -6.69
N ARG A 87 6.87 19.12 -8.03
CA ARG A 87 8.10 19.51 -8.76
C ARG A 87 8.23 21.00 -8.98
N GLY A 88 7.11 21.71 -9.03
CA GLY A 88 7.07 23.13 -9.42
C GLY A 88 6.89 24.11 -8.25
N GLY A 89 7.11 23.69 -7.01
CA GLY A 89 6.79 24.51 -5.84
C GLY A 89 5.31 24.41 -5.45
N ASP A 90 4.65 25.53 -5.22
CA ASP A 90 3.25 25.56 -4.77
C ASP A 90 2.29 24.86 -5.76
N LEU A 91 1.23 24.26 -5.24
CA LEU A 91 0.16 23.62 -6.04
C LEU A 91 -0.52 24.59 -7.01
N SER A 92 -0.49 25.90 -6.72
CA SER A 92 -1.04 26.95 -7.58
C SER A 92 -0.37 26.99 -8.96
N ASN A 93 0.85 26.48 -9.10
CA ASN A 93 1.59 26.42 -10.37
C ASN A 93 1.20 25.25 -11.27
N LEU A 94 0.35 24.34 -10.77
CA LEU A 94 -0.14 23.20 -11.54
C LEU A 94 -1.33 23.59 -12.43
N PRO A 95 -1.55 22.87 -13.54
CA PRO A 95 -2.79 22.97 -14.30
C PRO A 95 -4.00 22.76 -13.39
N VAL A 96 -5.06 23.53 -13.57
CA VAL A 96 -6.25 23.52 -12.70
C VAL A 96 -6.80 22.11 -12.49
N GLN A 97 -6.93 21.33 -13.56
CA GLN A 97 -7.45 19.95 -13.51
C GLN A 97 -6.56 19.02 -12.66
N GLU A 98 -5.25 19.16 -12.79
CA GLU A 98 -4.29 18.34 -12.03
C GLU A 98 -4.33 18.71 -10.55
N ARG A 99 -4.35 20.00 -10.25
CA ARG A 99 -4.46 20.52 -8.89
C ARG A 99 -5.73 20.03 -8.20
N GLU A 100 -6.89 20.16 -8.85
CA GLU A 100 -8.17 19.70 -8.30
C GLU A 100 -8.18 18.21 -7.96
N LEU A 101 -7.55 17.38 -8.81
CA LEU A 101 -7.44 15.94 -8.54
C LEU A 101 -6.55 15.66 -7.33
N ILE A 102 -5.42 16.34 -7.23
CA ILE A 102 -4.50 16.18 -6.10
C ILE A 102 -5.16 16.64 -4.80
N GLU A 103 -5.78 17.81 -4.79
CA GLU A 103 -6.51 18.34 -3.63
C GLU A 103 -7.61 17.38 -3.20
N ARG A 104 -8.41 16.86 -4.13
CA ARG A 104 -9.45 15.85 -3.87
C ARG A 104 -8.88 14.57 -3.25
N HIS A 105 -7.74 14.10 -3.71
CA HIS A 105 -7.10 12.91 -3.16
C HIS A 105 -6.53 13.18 -1.75
N LEU A 106 -5.95 14.36 -1.52
CA LEU A 106 -5.47 14.75 -0.20
C LEU A 106 -6.64 14.89 0.79
N ASP A 107 -7.76 15.51 0.38
CA ASP A 107 -8.96 15.61 1.20
C ASP A 107 -9.57 14.24 1.48
N PHE A 108 -9.59 13.36 0.48
CA PHE A 108 -10.03 11.99 0.67
C PHE A 108 -9.17 11.23 1.70
N ALA A 109 -7.84 11.41 1.66
CA ALA A 109 -6.94 10.83 2.64
C ALA A 109 -7.17 11.41 4.05
N ARG A 110 -7.38 12.73 4.18
CA ARG A 110 -7.71 13.40 5.45
C ARG A 110 -9.02 12.88 6.05
N ASN A 111 -10.04 12.69 5.22
CA ASN A 111 -11.34 12.13 5.64
C ASN A 111 -11.21 10.70 6.18
N LEU A 112 -10.22 9.96 5.71
CA LEU A 112 -9.84 8.64 6.22
C LEU A 112 -8.87 8.70 7.41
N ARG A 113 -8.61 9.88 7.96
CA ARG A 113 -7.69 10.14 9.09
C ARG A 113 -6.24 9.77 8.80
N LEU A 114 -5.82 9.81 7.54
CA LEU A 114 -4.42 9.66 7.16
C LEU A 114 -3.68 10.98 7.34
N GLU A 115 -2.43 10.92 7.77
CA GLU A 115 -1.58 12.09 7.83
C GLU A 115 -1.15 12.51 6.42
N THR A 116 -1.49 13.72 6.00
CA THR A 116 -1.18 14.21 4.65
C THR A 116 0.01 15.16 4.66
N ARG A 117 0.93 14.98 3.70
CA ARG A 117 2.11 15.84 3.51
C ARG A 117 2.28 16.22 2.03
N ILE A 118 2.75 17.43 1.80
CA ILE A 118 3.20 17.90 0.48
C ILE A 118 4.69 18.17 0.59
N LEU A 119 5.47 17.49 -0.23
CA LEU A 119 6.91 17.69 -0.35
C LEU A 119 7.20 18.49 -1.62
N TYR A 120 8.28 19.24 -1.62
CA TYR A 120 8.72 20.04 -2.74
C TYR A 120 10.10 19.56 -3.20
N SER A 121 10.16 18.93 -4.38
CA SER A 121 11.41 18.42 -4.94
C SER A 121 11.29 18.16 -6.43
N GLN A 122 12.36 18.43 -7.18
CA GLN A 122 12.49 18.03 -8.58
C GLN A 122 12.72 16.52 -8.71
N ASP A 123 13.37 15.91 -7.72
CA ASP A 123 13.57 14.46 -7.62
C ASP A 123 12.47 13.81 -6.78
N VAL A 124 11.38 13.43 -7.43
CA VAL A 124 10.23 12.80 -6.76
C VAL A 124 10.60 11.48 -6.09
N PRO A 125 11.33 10.52 -6.75
CA PRO A 125 11.73 9.28 -6.11
C PRO A 125 12.60 9.49 -4.88
N GLY A 126 13.60 10.38 -4.99
CA GLY A 126 14.51 10.69 -3.87
C GLY A 126 13.75 11.27 -2.68
N ALA A 127 12.90 12.28 -2.91
CA ALA A 127 12.12 12.90 -1.84
C ALA A 127 11.16 11.92 -1.13
N LEU A 128 10.52 11.02 -1.89
CA LEU A 128 9.66 9.99 -1.31
C LEU A 128 10.44 9.03 -0.41
N VAL A 129 11.59 8.57 -0.86
CA VAL A 129 12.42 7.61 -0.11
C VAL A 129 13.05 8.30 1.10
N GLU A 130 13.53 9.54 0.97
CA GLU A 130 14.06 10.32 2.08
C GLU A 130 13.00 10.56 3.16
N PHE A 131 11.79 10.95 2.77
CA PHE A 131 10.67 11.07 3.69
C PHE A 131 10.34 9.72 4.34
N ALA A 132 10.30 8.64 3.56
CA ALA A 132 10.03 7.30 4.06
C ALA A 132 11.07 6.88 5.12
N HIS A 133 12.35 7.12 4.89
CA HIS A 133 13.40 6.85 5.87
C HIS A 133 13.26 7.72 7.13
N SER A 134 13.00 9.03 6.97
CA SER A 134 12.82 9.94 8.10
C SER A 134 11.67 9.54 9.01
N GLN A 135 10.61 8.97 8.44
CA GLN A 135 9.43 8.50 9.16
C GLN A 135 9.52 7.00 9.52
N LYS A 136 10.62 6.31 9.21
CA LYS A 136 10.80 4.86 9.43
C LYS A 136 9.67 4.03 8.80
N VAL A 137 9.30 4.38 7.57
CA VAL A 137 8.26 3.69 6.80
C VAL A 137 8.71 2.28 6.47
N THR A 138 7.82 1.31 6.68
CA THR A 138 8.06 -0.11 6.37
C THR A 138 7.41 -0.52 5.04
N HIS A 139 6.34 0.17 4.62
CA HIS A 139 5.57 -0.17 3.43
C HIS A 139 5.29 1.09 2.58
N LEU A 140 5.75 1.10 1.34
CA LEU A 140 5.51 2.16 0.37
C LEU A 140 4.51 1.72 -0.70
N PHE A 141 3.35 2.39 -0.77
CA PHE A 141 2.33 2.14 -1.78
C PHE A 141 2.48 3.12 -2.94
N VAL A 142 2.63 2.60 -4.15
CA VAL A 142 2.72 3.37 -5.38
C VAL A 142 1.71 2.87 -6.42
N ALA A 143 1.08 3.79 -7.15
CA ALA A 143 0.21 3.43 -8.26
C ALA A 143 1.05 3.05 -9.48
N ARG A 144 0.63 1.98 -10.17
CA ARG A 144 1.11 1.73 -11.51
C ARG A 144 0.39 2.67 -12.47
N GLN A 145 1.08 3.70 -12.92
CA GLN A 145 0.51 4.63 -13.92
C GLN A 145 0.26 3.89 -15.23
N SER A 146 -0.98 3.85 -15.69
CA SER A 146 -1.40 2.95 -16.77
C SER A 146 -1.81 3.59 -18.09
N THR A 147 -2.05 4.91 -18.21
CA THR A 147 -2.88 5.37 -19.33
C THR A 147 -2.43 6.57 -20.15
N CYS A 148 -1.46 7.36 -19.76
CA CYS A 148 -1.02 8.45 -20.63
C CYS A 148 0.35 8.15 -21.27
N PHE A 149 0.46 8.30 -22.59
CA PHE A 149 1.71 7.97 -23.33
C PHE A 149 2.92 8.70 -22.76
N VAL A 150 2.73 9.92 -22.28
CA VAL A 150 3.77 10.73 -21.61
C VAL A 150 4.00 10.28 -20.15
N ALA A 151 2.93 9.98 -19.42
CA ALA A 151 3.01 9.50 -18.03
C ALA A 151 3.65 8.10 -17.92
N ARG A 152 3.57 7.28 -18.99
CA ARG A 152 4.19 5.96 -19.03
C ARG A 152 5.71 6.01 -18.94
N PHE A 153 6.36 6.99 -19.56
CA PHE A 153 7.81 7.17 -19.43
C PHE A 153 8.23 7.66 -18.03
N PHE A 154 7.46 8.57 -17.45
CA PHE A 154 7.76 9.09 -16.10
C PHE A 154 7.42 8.08 -15.00
N GLY A 155 6.33 7.33 -15.13
CA GLY A 155 5.90 6.35 -14.14
C GLY A 155 6.84 5.14 -14.05
N GLN A 156 7.38 4.65 -15.16
CA GLN A 156 8.38 3.58 -15.16
C GLN A 156 9.69 4.04 -14.53
N LYS A 157 10.12 5.27 -14.81
CA LYS A 157 11.31 5.87 -14.19
C LYS A 157 11.13 6.05 -12.68
N LEU A 158 9.96 6.50 -12.22
CA LEU A 158 9.68 6.65 -10.79
C LEU A 158 9.78 5.30 -10.08
N LEU A 159 9.06 4.28 -10.56
CA LEU A 159 9.07 2.96 -9.93
C LEU A 159 10.46 2.33 -9.90
N SER A 160 11.18 2.37 -11.03
CA SER A 160 12.54 1.82 -11.09
C SER A 160 13.53 2.57 -10.19
N SER A 161 13.38 3.90 -10.06
CA SER A 161 14.21 4.69 -9.16
C SER A 161 13.87 4.43 -7.69
N VAL A 162 12.59 4.34 -7.34
CA VAL A 162 12.14 3.98 -5.99
C VAL A 162 12.64 2.59 -5.61
N LEU A 163 12.49 1.57 -6.48
CA LEU A 163 12.99 0.21 -6.25
C LEU A 163 14.50 0.15 -6.03
N ARG A 164 15.25 1.04 -6.70
CA ARG A 164 16.71 1.11 -6.52
C ARG A 164 17.11 1.77 -5.20
N LEU A 165 16.35 2.79 -4.77
CA LEU A 165 16.66 3.58 -3.58
C LEU A 165 16.12 2.96 -2.28
N ALA A 166 14.91 2.40 -2.32
CA ALA A 166 14.20 1.86 -1.17
C ALA A 166 14.49 0.36 -0.99
N LYS A 167 15.70 0.03 -0.48
CA LYS A 167 16.15 -1.38 -0.31
C LYS A 167 15.68 -2.00 1.00
N ASP A 168 15.26 -1.19 1.95
CA ASP A 168 14.98 -1.53 3.34
C ASP A 168 13.48 -1.49 3.68
N MET A 169 12.62 -1.25 2.68
CA MET A 169 11.17 -1.20 2.85
C MET A 169 10.44 -2.01 1.77
N GLN A 170 9.21 -2.44 2.07
CA GLN A 170 8.36 -3.13 1.12
C GLN A 170 7.71 -2.15 0.15
N ILE A 171 7.81 -2.41 -1.15
CA ILE A 171 7.16 -1.60 -2.17
C ILE A 171 5.96 -2.36 -2.72
N ILE A 172 4.77 -1.78 -2.55
CA ILE A 172 3.50 -2.33 -2.99
C ILE A 172 3.00 -1.55 -4.20
N VAL A 173 3.08 -2.18 -5.37
CA VAL A 173 2.61 -1.59 -6.63
C VAL A 173 1.16 -1.98 -6.86
N VAL A 174 0.28 -0.98 -6.90
CA VAL A 174 -1.15 -1.21 -7.15
C VAL A 174 -1.48 -0.86 -8.60
N ALA A 175 -1.95 -1.87 -9.34
CA ALA A 175 -2.44 -1.70 -10.70
C ALA A 175 -3.96 -1.48 -10.70
N GLU A 176 -4.45 -0.63 -11.59
CA GLU A 176 -5.88 -0.49 -11.85
C GLU A 176 -6.39 -1.76 -12.58
N ARG A 177 -7.43 -2.36 -12.05
CA ARG A 177 -8.12 -3.47 -12.72
C ARG A 177 -9.01 -2.87 -13.80
N ARG A 178 -8.59 -2.89 -15.08
CA ARG A 178 -9.50 -2.60 -16.19
C ARG A 178 -10.61 -3.65 -16.16
N VAL A 179 -11.82 -3.23 -15.80
CA VAL A 179 -13.01 -4.01 -16.14
C VAL A 179 -13.15 -3.89 -17.66
N GLN A 180 -12.78 -4.95 -18.38
CA GLN A 180 -13.17 -5.07 -19.79
C GLN A 180 -14.69 -5.20 -19.78
N ASN A 181 -15.40 -4.12 -20.07
CA ASN A 181 -16.76 -4.19 -20.51
C ASN A 181 -16.73 -4.94 -21.83
N GLY A 182 -17.04 -6.24 -21.76
CA GLY A 182 -17.24 -7.07 -22.93
C GLY A 182 -18.40 -6.47 -23.75
N SER A 183 -18.06 -5.78 -24.83
CA SER A 183 -18.98 -5.51 -25.90
C SER A 183 -19.33 -6.83 -26.57
N HIS A 184 -20.34 -7.53 -26.04
CA HIS A 184 -21.12 -8.44 -26.85
C HIS A 184 -21.87 -7.61 -27.88
N ALA A 185 -21.21 -7.25 -28.96
CA ALA A 185 -21.89 -6.86 -30.17
C ALA A 185 -22.55 -8.12 -30.74
N SER A 186 -23.85 -8.21 -30.54
CA SER A 186 -24.74 -9.13 -31.19
C SER A 186 -24.50 -9.06 -32.72
N ARG A 187 -23.99 -10.14 -33.28
CA ARG A 187 -24.13 -10.41 -34.71
C ARG A 187 -25.42 -11.22 -34.87
N GLU A 188 -26.50 -10.54 -35.10
CA GLU A 188 -27.66 -11.08 -35.80
C GLU A 188 -27.69 -10.44 -37.17
N SER A 189 -27.52 -11.23 -38.18
CA SER A 189 -28.27 -11.33 -39.45
C SER A 189 -27.58 -12.31 -40.38
#